data_3021ed5b5db6f336af79f4d1ce675e85
#
_entry.id   3021ed5b5db6f336af79f4d1ce675e85
#
_cell.length_a   1.000
_cell.length_b   1.000
_cell.length_c   1.000
_cell.angle_alpha   90.00
_cell.angle_beta   90.00
_cell.angle_gamma   90.00
#
_symmetry.space_group_name_H-M   'P 1'
#
loop_
_entity.id
_entity.type
_entity.pdbx_description
1 polymer ?
#
loop_
_entity_poly.entity_id
_entity_poly.type
_entity_poly.pdbx_seq_one_letter_code
_entity_poly.pdbx_strand_id
1 'polypeptide(L)'
;LTQEKLPKDHYNIYKSLTEYSLVNKDEVYKLFNISKNNVKTRPYKICSIKEFREKVRKNSSLIKTNPTISENKGIPQGSSLSALLSNIYMLSFDKKIYDYINILNGKYYRYCDDILIIIDTDKADEVENYVMTIIKELKVEINPSKTLKSNFKYSKSTLISDKDLQYLGFMFNGKKIYLRSASISRYHQKLKKSISLSKKAMIKYNKIRKGKGKEEEPLFKRKLYEKYSHLGKSNFIRYGLRAKDIMDS
;
A
#
# COMPACT_ATOMS: atom_id res chain seq x y z
N LEU A 1 7.62 10.58 25.64
CA LEU A 1 7.83 11.70 24.72
C LEU A 1 8.08 12.93 25.57
N THR A 2 9.28 13.51 25.47
CA THR A 2 9.64 14.76 26.15
C THR A 2 8.74 15.88 25.62
N GLN A 3 8.32 16.79 26.51
CA GLN A 3 7.49 17.95 26.13
C GLN A 3 8.29 19.04 25.39
N GLU A 4 9.47 18.73 24.89
CA GLU A 4 10.30 19.65 24.15
C GLU A 4 9.73 19.94 22.76
N LYS A 5 9.70 21.20 22.41
CA LYS A 5 9.30 21.65 21.07
C LYS A 5 10.34 21.20 20.04
N LEU A 6 9.89 20.82 18.86
CA LEU A 6 10.80 20.55 17.75
C LEU A 6 11.73 21.76 17.51
N PRO A 7 13.03 21.53 17.24
CA PRO A 7 13.93 22.58 16.77
C PRO A 7 13.33 23.32 15.57
N LYS A 8 13.60 24.61 15.44
CA LYS A 8 12.97 25.47 14.40
C LYS A 8 13.21 24.96 12.98
N ASP A 9 14.38 24.44 12.69
CA ASP A 9 14.74 23.85 11.39
C ASP A 9 13.95 22.56 11.10
N HIS A 10 13.84 21.65 12.07
CA HIS A 10 13.01 20.45 11.98
C HIS A 10 11.53 20.80 11.83
N TYR A 11 11.04 21.79 12.56
CA TYR A 11 9.66 22.25 12.42
C TYR A 11 9.37 22.84 11.04
N ASN A 12 10.30 23.60 10.46
CA ASN A 12 10.17 24.14 9.11
C ASN A 12 10.13 23.03 8.04
N ILE A 13 10.96 21.99 8.20
CA ILE A 13 10.94 20.82 7.32
C ILE A 13 9.59 20.09 7.46
N TYR A 14 9.16 19.83 8.69
CA TYR A 14 7.85 19.22 8.98
C TYR A 14 6.72 20.01 8.30
N LYS A 15 6.68 21.32 8.47
CA LYS A 15 5.69 22.21 7.88
C LYS A 15 5.71 22.15 6.35
N SER A 16 6.88 22.20 5.73
CA SER A 16 7.04 22.09 4.28
C SER A 16 6.53 20.74 3.71
N LEU A 17 6.67 19.66 4.47
CA LEU A 17 6.25 18.32 4.07
C LEU A 17 4.77 18.05 4.31
N THR A 18 4.14 18.77 5.22
CA THR A 18 2.72 18.61 5.58
C THR A 18 1.82 19.65 4.91
N GLU A 19 2.31 20.86 4.66
CA GLU A 19 1.56 21.97 4.07
C GLU A 19 1.84 22.17 2.56
N TYR A 20 2.00 21.08 1.80
CA TYR A 20 2.20 21.17 0.35
C TYR A 20 0.90 21.36 -0.42
N SER A 21 1.01 21.95 -1.60
CA SER A 21 -0.11 22.05 -2.54
C SER A 21 -0.11 20.91 -3.54
N LEU A 22 -1.29 20.51 -4.00
CA LEU A 22 -1.48 19.51 -5.04
C LEU A 22 -1.55 20.18 -6.41
N VAL A 23 -0.86 19.60 -7.38
CA VAL A 23 -0.87 20.08 -8.78
C VAL A 23 -1.58 19.07 -9.67
N ASN A 24 -2.49 19.54 -10.52
CA ASN A 24 -3.15 18.69 -11.51
C ASN A 24 -2.16 18.29 -12.60
N LYS A 25 -1.61 17.09 -12.47
CA LYS A 25 -0.60 16.56 -13.40
C LYS A 25 -1.08 16.53 -14.84
N ASP A 26 -2.34 16.21 -15.08
CA ASP A 26 -2.90 16.03 -16.40
C ASP A 26 -3.01 17.34 -17.13
N GLU A 27 -3.47 18.38 -16.46
CA GLU A 27 -3.57 19.72 -17.02
C GLU A 27 -2.19 20.35 -17.21
N VAL A 28 -1.24 20.12 -16.32
CA VAL A 28 0.15 20.56 -16.51
C VAL A 28 0.78 19.87 -17.73
N TYR A 29 0.54 18.59 -17.95
CA TYR A 29 1.03 17.88 -19.13
C TYR A 29 0.42 18.46 -20.43
N LYS A 30 -0.86 18.81 -20.43
CA LYS A 30 -1.50 19.51 -21.57
C LYS A 30 -0.87 20.88 -21.79
N LEU A 31 -0.68 21.68 -20.73
CA LEU A 31 -0.10 23.02 -20.80
C LEU A 31 1.29 23.02 -21.44
N PHE A 32 2.10 21.99 -21.18
CA PHE A 32 3.45 21.85 -21.72
C PHE A 32 3.55 20.87 -22.91
N ASN A 33 2.41 20.47 -23.52
CA ASN A 33 2.33 19.56 -24.66
C ASN A 33 3.07 18.22 -24.45
N ILE A 34 3.03 17.70 -23.21
CA ILE A 34 3.71 16.45 -22.84
C ILE A 34 2.76 15.27 -23.00
N SER A 35 3.16 14.25 -23.78
CA SER A 35 2.37 13.05 -23.95
C SER A 35 2.32 12.21 -22.66
N LYS A 36 1.11 11.86 -22.20
CA LYS A 36 0.91 10.96 -21.05
C LYS A 36 1.34 9.53 -21.34
N ASN A 37 1.20 9.09 -22.58
CA ASN A 37 1.36 7.69 -22.96
C ASN A 37 2.77 7.34 -23.43
N ASN A 38 3.54 8.32 -23.86
CA ASN A 38 4.90 8.09 -24.35
C ASN A 38 5.96 8.43 -23.29
N VAL A 39 6.29 7.43 -22.47
CA VAL A 39 7.28 7.58 -21.38
C VAL A 39 8.68 7.93 -21.91
N LYS A 40 9.02 7.45 -23.12
CA LYS A 40 10.34 7.67 -23.73
C LYS A 40 10.60 9.13 -24.14
N THR A 41 9.54 9.86 -24.48
CA THR A 41 9.63 11.27 -24.86
C THR A 41 9.38 12.24 -23.72
N ARG A 42 9.16 11.74 -22.50
CA ARG A 42 8.97 12.63 -21.35
C ARG A 42 10.29 13.29 -20.98
N PRO A 43 10.32 14.62 -20.87
CA PRO A 43 11.50 15.30 -20.39
C PRO A 43 11.75 14.92 -18.91
N TYR A 44 13.00 14.86 -18.51
CA TYR A 44 13.38 14.67 -17.10
C TYR A 44 12.78 15.77 -16.21
N LYS A 45 12.73 17.00 -16.72
CA LYS A 45 12.15 18.17 -16.07
C LYS A 45 11.00 18.69 -16.93
N ILE A 46 9.79 18.79 -16.38
CA ILE A 46 8.60 19.23 -17.12
C ILE A 46 8.70 20.68 -17.56
N CYS A 47 9.20 21.55 -16.66
CA CYS A 47 9.38 22.98 -16.91
C CYS A 47 10.45 23.55 -16.00
N SER A 48 10.93 24.74 -16.29
CA SER A 48 11.80 25.52 -15.42
C SER A 48 11.05 26.05 -14.19
N ILE A 49 11.78 26.44 -13.15
CA ILE A 49 11.17 27.05 -11.94
C ILE A 49 10.45 28.36 -12.31
N LYS A 50 10.99 29.14 -13.26
CA LYS A 50 10.38 30.39 -13.76
C LYS A 50 9.04 30.10 -14.43
N GLU A 51 9.01 29.16 -15.38
CA GLU A 51 7.77 28.76 -16.05
C GLU A 51 6.74 28.18 -15.08
N PHE A 52 7.17 27.39 -14.10
CA PHE A 52 6.27 26.89 -13.05
C PHE A 52 5.61 28.03 -12.28
N ARG A 53 6.37 29.03 -11.86
CA ARG A 53 5.85 30.20 -11.14
C ARG A 53 4.88 31.02 -12.00
N GLU A 54 5.20 31.20 -13.25
CA GLU A 54 4.42 32.07 -14.16
C GLU A 54 3.18 31.36 -14.69
N LYS A 55 3.29 30.12 -15.15
CA LYS A 55 2.23 29.43 -15.90
C LYS A 55 1.40 28.47 -15.02
N VAL A 56 2.02 27.86 -13.98
CA VAL A 56 1.34 26.87 -13.16
C VAL A 56 0.87 27.49 -11.84
N ARG A 57 1.79 28.13 -11.09
CA ARG A 57 1.48 28.63 -9.74
C ARG A 57 0.45 29.76 -9.73
N LYS A 58 0.42 30.60 -10.77
CA LYS A 58 -0.57 31.69 -10.92
C LYS A 58 -1.96 31.19 -11.33
N ASN A 59 -2.07 29.95 -11.80
CA ASN A 59 -3.33 29.38 -12.25
C ASN A 59 -3.98 28.55 -11.15
N SER A 60 -4.99 29.12 -10.50
CA SER A 60 -5.74 28.47 -9.41
C SER A 60 -6.45 27.16 -9.83
N SER A 61 -6.75 26.98 -11.12
CA SER A 61 -7.34 25.74 -11.62
C SER A 61 -6.35 24.57 -11.63
N LEU A 62 -5.05 24.86 -11.69
CA LEU A 62 -3.98 23.86 -11.71
C LEU A 62 -3.47 23.49 -10.33
N ILE A 63 -3.65 24.34 -9.33
CA ILE A 63 -3.16 24.13 -7.96
C ILE A 63 -4.34 24.05 -7.01
N LYS A 64 -4.34 23.04 -6.18
CA LYS A 64 -5.29 22.88 -5.08
C LYS A 64 -4.55 22.82 -3.76
N THR A 65 -5.14 23.41 -2.72
CA THR A 65 -4.67 23.24 -1.36
C THR A 65 -4.79 21.75 -0.97
N ASN A 66 -3.83 21.27 -0.21
CA ASN A 66 -3.90 19.92 0.34
C ASN A 66 -5.14 19.80 1.26
N PRO A 67 -6.01 18.80 1.07
CA PRO A 67 -7.19 18.59 1.93
C PRO A 67 -6.83 18.46 3.42
N THR A 68 -5.67 17.93 3.76
CA THR A 68 -5.18 17.85 5.14
C THR A 68 -5.10 19.23 5.81
N ILE A 69 -4.80 20.29 5.04
CA ILE A 69 -4.75 21.66 5.54
C ILE A 69 -6.16 22.25 5.61
N SER A 70 -6.93 22.13 4.53
CA SER A 70 -8.27 22.72 4.43
C SER A 70 -9.26 22.11 5.43
N GLU A 71 -9.14 20.83 5.70
CA GLU A 71 -9.97 20.11 6.67
C GLU A 71 -9.35 20.06 8.07
N ASN A 72 -8.13 20.55 8.23
CA ASN A 72 -7.35 20.57 9.47
C ASN A 72 -7.27 19.20 10.16
N LYS A 73 -7.16 18.12 9.37
CA LYS A 73 -7.11 16.73 9.87
C LYS A 73 -6.36 15.80 8.91
N GLY A 74 -5.84 14.72 9.48
CA GLY A 74 -5.19 13.64 8.76
C GLY A 74 -3.69 13.85 8.54
N ILE A 75 -3.01 12.79 8.12
CA ILE A 75 -1.58 12.78 7.77
C ILE A 75 -1.48 12.70 6.24
N PRO A 76 -0.70 13.59 5.58
CA PRO A 76 -0.57 13.59 4.13
C PRO A 76 -0.05 12.26 3.59
N GLN A 77 -0.74 11.65 2.65
CA GLN A 77 -0.29 10.42 2.01
C GLN A 77 0.80 10.70 0.97
N GLY A 78 1.81 9.80 0.91
CA GLY A 78 2.90 9.89 -0.08
C GLY A 78 4.09 10.74 0.33
N SER A 79 4.08 11.36 1.50
CA SER A 79 5.26 11.98 2.11
C SER A 79 6.18 10.92 2.73
N SER A 80 7.48 11.15 2.70
CA SER A 80 8.48 10.28 3.36
C SER A 80 8.31 10.20 4.88
N LEU A 81 7.72 11.22 5.49
CA LEU A 81 7.46 11.27 6.93
C LEU A 81 6.11 10.64 7.33
N SER A 82 5.21 10.38 6.41
CA SER A 82 3.85 9.95 6.74
C SER A 82 3.81 8.66 7.57
N ALA A 83 4.64 7.67 7.23
CA ALA A 83 4.73 6.42 7.98
C ALA A 83 5.25 6.64 9.40
N LEU A 84 6.28 7.49 9.57
CA LEU A 84 6.83 7.84 10.89
C LEU A 84 5.79 8.58 11.74
N LEU A 85 5.16 9.61 11.18
CA LEU A 85 4.15 10.40 11.88
C LEU A 85 2.94 9.56 12.27
N SER A 86 2.49 8.67 11.40
CA SER A 86 1.42 7.72 11.69
C SER A 86 1.77 6.80 12.86
N ASN A 87 2.98 6.26 12.89
CA ASN A 87 3.42 5.42 14.00
C ASN A 87 3.54 6.20 15.31
N ILE A 88 4.11 7.43 15.28
CA ILE A 88 4.19 8.28 16.47
C ILE A 88 2.79 8.60 17.01
N TYR A 89 1.84 8.92 16.11
CA TYR A 89 0.46 9.22 16.49
C TYR A 89 -0.22 8.05 17.20
N MET A 90 0.08 6.83 16.78
CA MET A 90 -0.51 5.60 17.34
C MET A 90 0.20 5.07 18.59
N LEU A 91 1.34 5.65 19.04
CA LEU A 91 2.12 5.10 20.16
C LEU A 91 1.32 4.98 21.47
N SER A 92 0.51 5.98 21.80
CA SER A 92 -0.32 5.95 23.02
C SER A 92 -1.40 4.88 22.94
N PHE A 93 -1.99 4.68 21.77
CA PHE A 93 -2.93 3.62 21.50
C PHE A 93 -2.24 2.26 21.64
N ASP A 94 -1.12 2.06 20.95
CA ASP A 94 -0.36 0.80 20.99
C ASP A 94 -0.02 0.42 22.42
N LYS A 95 0.44 1.37 23.24
CA LYS A 95 0.78 1.12 24.63
C LYS A 95 -0.44 0.69 25.45
N LYS A 96 -1.55 1.44 25.38
CA LYS A 96 -2.77 1.12 26.13
C LYS A 96 -3.31 -0.26 25.76
N ILE A 97 -3.36 -0.58 24.47
CA ILE A 97 -3.86 -1.89 24.00
C ILE A 97 -2.91 -3.00 24.37
N TYR A 98 -1.60 -2.82 24.17
CA TYR A 98 -0.59 -3.82 24.54
C TYR A 98 -0.66 -4.16 26.03
N ASP A 99 -0.69 -3.15 26.90
CA ASP A 99 -0.75 -3.35 28.35
C ASP A 99 -2.02 -4.10 28.76
N TYR A 100 -3.18 -3.70 28.21
CA TYR A 100 -4.45 -4.35 28.48
C TYR A 100 -4.50 -5.80 27.98
N ILE A 101 -4.07 -6.06 26.76
CA ILE A 101 -4.05 -7.42 26.19
C ILE A 101 -3.08 -8.33 26.94
N ASN A 102 -1.94 -7.82 27.41
CA ASN A 102 -1.00 -8.63 28.22
C ASN A 102 -1.61 -9.04 29.56
N ILE A 103 -2.40 -8.19 30.24
CA ILE A 103 -3.10 -8.55 31.48
C ILE A 103 -4.06 -9.73 31.23
N LEU A 104 -4.66 -9.79 30.03
CA LEU A 104 -5.55 -10.87 29.61
C LEU A 104 -4.81 -12.09 29.02
N ASN A 105 -3.47 -12.16 29.12
CA ASN A 105 -2.62 -13.20 28.53
C ASN A 105 -2.76 -13.33 27.00
N GLY A 106 -3.23 -12.28 26.32
CA GLY A 106 -3.37 -12.24 24.86
C GLY A 106 -2.11 -11.77 24.13
N LYS A 107 -2.23 -11.59 22.83
CA LYS A 107 -1.17 -11.03 21.98
C LYS A 107 -1.73 -9.91 21.11
N TYR A 108 -0.96 -8.84 20.99
CA TYR A 108 -1.28 -7.65 20.18
C TYR A 108 -0.19 -7.40 19.14
N TYR A 109 -0.60 -7.19 17.89
CA TYR A 109 0.28 -6.86 16.79
C TYR A 109 -0.37 -5.76 15.95
N ARG A 110 0.41 -4.77 15.54
CA ARG A 110 -0.01 -3.76 14.56
C ARG A 110 1.06 -3.57 13.49
N TYR A 111 0.61 -3.53 12.26
CA TYR A 111 1.44 -3.14 11.12
C TYR A 111 0.69 -2.07 10.30
N CYS A 112 1.13 -0.82 10.40
CA CYS A 112 0.42 0.35 9.86
C CYS A 112 -1.04 0.41 10.32
N ASP A 113 -1.97 0.18 9.39
CA ASP A 113 -3.42 0.22 9.63
C ASP A 113 -3.98 -1.15 10.07
N ASP A 114 -3.22 -2.23 9.86
CA ASP A 114 -3.67 -3.59 10.16
C ASP A 114 -3.36 -3.94 11.62
N ILE A 115 -4.40 -4.25 12.39
CA ILE A 115 -4.32 -4.67 13.80
C ILE A 115 -4.72 -6.14 13.89
N LEU A 116 -3.95 -6.92 14.65
CA LEU A 116 -4.25 -8.31 15.02
C LEU A 116 -4.19 -8.47 16.53
N ILE A 117 -5.26 -8.98 17.10
CA ILE A 117 -5.36 -9.34 18.51
C ILE A 117 -5.71 -10.82 18.62
N ILE A 118 -4.97 -11.55 19.43
CA ILE A 118 -5.22 -12.95 19.75
C ILE A 118 -5.56 -13.01 21.24
N ILE A 119 -6.76 -13.49 21.56
CA ILE A 119 -7.31 -13.49 22.91
C ILE A 119 -8.29 -14.66 23.08
N ASP A 120 -8.60 -15.03 24.29
CA ASP A 120 -9.65 -16.01 24.59
C ASP A 120 -11.02 -15.52 24.11
N THR A 121 -11.82 -16.45 23.59
CA THR A 121 -13.08 -16.14 22.92
C THR A 121 -14.08 -15.41 23.82
N ASP A 122 -14.10 -15.74 25.10
CA ASP A 122 -14.99 -15.11 26.11
C ASP A 122 -14.65 -13.64 26.37
N LYS A 123 -13.44 -13.19 26.08
CA LYS A 123 -12.97 -11.81 26.20
C LYS A 123 -13.07 -10.98 24.91
N ALA A 124 -13.40 -11.61 23.79
CA ALA A 124 -13.33 -10.97 22.47
C ALA A 124 -14.19 -9.73 22.35
N ASP A 125 -15.42 -9.73 22.87
CA ASP A 125 -16.33 -8.58 22.78
C ASP A 125 -15.91 -7.44 23.71
N GLU A 126 -15.42 -7.75 24.91
CA GLU A 126 -14.87 -6.78 25.85
C GLU A 126 -13.66 -6.04 25.23
N VAL A 127 -12.74 -6.81 24.66
CA VAL A 127 -11.54 -6.28 24.00
C VAL A 127 -11.90 -5.44 22.80
N GLU A 128 -12.83 -5.86 21.95
CA GLU A 128 -13.29 -5.05 20.81
C GLU A 128 -13.83 -3.70 21.26
N ASN A 129 -14.70 -3.68 22.27
CA ASN A 129 -15.28 -2.46 22.83
C ASN A 129 -14.18 -1.54 23.41
N TYR A 130 -13.21 -2.10 24.10
CA TYR A 130 -12.08 -1.34 24.62
C TYR A 130 -11.26 -0.71 23.50
N VAL A 131 -10.89 -1.49 22.48
CA VAL A 131 -10.14 -1.01 21.29
C VAL A 131 -10.91 0.12 20.60
N MET A 132 -12.22 -0.05 20.40
CA MET A 132 -13.07 0.97 19.76
C MET A 132 -13.17 2.26 20.60
N THR A 133 -13.12 2.15 21.92
CA THR A 133 -13.12 3.31 22.82
C THR A 133 -11.80 4.07 22.73
N ILE A 134 -10.67 3.36 22.86
CA ILE A 134 -9.35 4.00 22.86
C ILE A 134 -9.00 4.62 21.51
N ILE A 135 -9.39 3.99 20.39
CA ILE A 135 -9.07 4.56 19.07
C ILE A 135 -9.89 5.83 18.77
N LYS A 136 -11.09 5.94 19.28
CA LYS A 136 -11.93 7.17 19.18
C LYS A 136 -11.29 8.35 19.90
N GLU A 137 -10.57 8.14 20.99
CA GLU A 137 -9.81 9.20 21.68
C GLU A 137 -8.80 9.86 20.74
N LEU A 138 -8.24 9.10 19.80
CA LEU A 138 -7.33 9.59 18.77
C LEU A 138 -8.04 10.16 17.53
N LYS A 139 -9.36 10.27 17.53
CA LYS A 139 -10.15 10.71 16.37
C LYS A 139 -9.88 9.87 15.10
N VAL A 140 -9.62 8.58 15.30
CA VAL A 140 -9.45 7.58 14.25
C VAL A 140 -10.61 6.60 14.31
N GLU A 141 -11.04 6.11 13.16
CA GLU A 141 -12.16 5.18 13.05
C GLU A 141 -11.70 3.83 12.52
N ILE A 142 -12.18 2.76 13.15
CA ILE A 142 -12.05 1.41 12.62
C ILE A 142 -13.22 1.16 11.68
N ASN A 143 -12.94 0.61 10.51
CA ASN A 143 -13.97 0.25 9.55
C ASN A 143 -14.60 -1.10 9.93
N PRO A 144 -15.88 -1.14 10.40
CA PRO A 144 -16.52 -2.38 10.84
C PRO A 144 -16.60 -3.44 9.74
N SER A 145 -16.75 -3.03 8.49
CA SER A 145 -16.84 -3.97 7.35
C SER A 145 -15.54 -4.70 7.04
N LYS A 146 -14.42 -4.23 7.59
CA LYS A 146 -13.09 -4.84 7.46
C LYS A 146 -12.64 -5.56 8.72
N THR A 147 -13.35 -5.41 9.81
CA THR A 147 -13.08 -6.11 11.07
C THR A 147 -13.60 -7.54 10.97
N LEU A 148 -12.73 -8.50 11.21
CA LEU A 148 -13.04 -9.93 11.15
C LEU A 148 -12.73 -10.57 12.49
N LYS A 149 -13.65 -11.39 12.99
CA LYS A 149 -13.43 -12.30 14.13
C LYS A 149 -13.31 -13.71 13.57
N SER A 150 -12.30 -14.43 13.99
CA SER A 150 -12.05 -15.82 13.65
C SER A 150 -11.87 -16.62 14.93
N ASN A 151 -12.73 -17.60 15.18
CA ASN A 151 -12.68 -18.44 16.37
C ASN A 151 -11.91 -19.71 16.07
N PHE A 152 -10.94 -20.01 16.92
CA PHE A 152 -10.11 -21.21 16.82
C PHE A 152 -10.43 -22.16 17.98
N LYS A 153 -10.63 -23.43 17.65
CA LYS A 153 -10.90 -24.49 18.64
C LYS A 153 -10.07 -25.72 18.35
N TYR A 154 -9.65 -26.42 19.40
CA TYR A 154 -9.04 -27.74 19.23
C TYR A 154 -10.13 -28.79 19.02
N SER A 155 -10.01 -29.59 17.99
CA SER A 155 -10.81 -30.79 17.74
C SER A 155 -9.89 -31.94 17.44
N LYS A 156 -9.92 -32.99 18.29
CA LYS A 156 -9.06 -34.17 18.15
C LYS A 156 -7.58 -33.84 17.90
N SER A 157 -6.99 -32.97 18.72
CA SER A 157 -5.61 -32.47 18.62
C SER A 157 -5.29 -31.64 17.39
N THR A 158 -6.31 -31.22 16.62
CA THR A 158 -6.15 -30.35 15.48
C THR A 158 -6.81 -29.01 15.75
N LEU A 159 -6.10 -27.91 15.48
CA LEU A 159 -6.67 -26.56 15.53
C LEU A 159 -7.54 -26.34 14.29
N ILE A 160 -8.78 -25.96 14.50
CA ILE A 160 -9.75 -25.62 13.44
C ILE A 160 -10.30 -24.22 13.68
N SER A 161 -10.65 -23.53 12.61
CA SER A 161 -11.28 -22.21 12.66
C SER A 161 -12.67 -22.24 12.03
N ASP A 162 -13.56 -21.38 12.51
CA ASP A 162 -14.85 -21.11 11.88
C ASP A 162 -14.68 -20.31 10.58
N LYS A 163 -13.70 -19.40 10.57
CA LYS A 163 -13.28 -18.58 9.41
C LYS A 163 -11.76 -18.48 9.41
N ASP A 164 -11.19 -18.44 8.21
CA ASP A 164 -9.77 -18.23 8.08
C ASP A 164 -9.35 -16.85 8.58
N LEU A 165 -8.35 -16.80 9.44
CA LEU A 165 -7.74 -15.55 9.87
C LEU A 165 -6.99 -14.93 8.70
N GLN A 166 -7.28 -13.66 8.42
CA GLN A 166 -6.55 -12.87 7.41
C GLN A 166 -5.69 -11.80 8.06
N TYR A 167 -4.38 -11.83 7.81
CA TYR A 167 -3.45 -10.78 8.25
C TYR A 167 -2.33 -10.57 7.23
N LEU A 168 -1.98 -9.32 6.95
CA LEU A 168 -0.88 -8.89 6.05
C LEU A 168 -0.82 -9.59 4.67
N GLY A 169 -1.95 -10.02 4.16
CA GLY A 169 -2.01 -10.69 2.84
C GLY A 169 -1.88 -12.21 2.90
N PHE A 170 -1.81 -12.77 4.09
CA PHE A 170 -1.85 -14.20 4.37
C PHE A 170 -3.19 -14.61 4.98
N MET A 171 -3.48 -15.91 4.87
CA MET A 171 -4.63 -16.58 5.47
C MET A 171 -4.14 -17.73 6.32
N PHE A 172 -4.76 -17.94 7.48
CA PHE A 172 -4.48 -19.07 8.37
C PHE A 172 -5.78 -19.78 8.75
N ASN A 173 -5.84 -21.10 8.53
CA ASN A 173 -7.02 -21.91 8.78
C ASN A 173 -6.90 -22.83 10.02
N GLY A 174 -5.93 -22.57 10.88
CA GLY A 174 -5.60 -23.41 12.03
C GLY A 174 -4.54 -24.48 11.75
N LYS A 175 -4.27 -24.83 10.48
CA LYS A 175 -3.26 -25.83 10.09
C LYS A 175 -2.18 -25.28 9.17
N LYS A 176 -2.58 -24.45 8.22
CA LYS A 176 -1.69 -23.97 7.14
C LYS A 176 -1.84 -22.47 6.97
N ILE A 177 -0.71 -21.84 6.64
CA ILE A 177 -0.66 -20.45 6.19
C ILE A 177 -0.55 -20.45 4.67
N TYR A 178 -1.36 -19.63 4.01
CA TYR A 178 -1.37 -19.51 2.56
C TYR A 178 -1.64 -18.07 2.11
N LEU A 179 -1.34 -17.78 0.85
CA LEU A 179 -1.54 -16.46 0.27
C LEU A 179 -3.03 -16.17 0.07
N ARG A 180 -3.45 -14.94 0.34
CA ARG A 180 -4.81 -14.48 0.12
C ARG A 180 -5.24 -14.67 -1.34
N SER A 181 -6.39 -15.32 -1.57
CA SER A 181 -6.94 -15.62 -2.90
C SER A 181 -7.09 -14.39 -3.80
N ALA A 182 -7.49 -13.25 -3.23
CA ALA A 182 -7.59 -11.98 -3.96
C ALA A 182 -6.22 -11.48 -4.46
N SER A 183 -5.12 -11.78 -3.77
CA SER A 183 -3.76 -11.43 -4.22
C SER A 183 -3.32 -12.32 -5.40
N ILE A 184 -3.64 -13.61 -5.35
CA ILE A 184 -3.40 -14.57 -6.42
C ILE A 184 -4.24 -14.20 -7.65
N SER A 185 -5.52 -13.89 -7.48
CA SER A 185 -6.40 -13.46 -8.57
C SER A 185 -5.89 -12.19 -9.26
N ARG A 186 -5.49 -11.18 -8.49
CA ARG A 186 -4.89 -9.95 -9.04
C ARG A 186 -3.58 -10.22 -9.78
N TYR A 187 -2.76 -11.13 -9.29
CA TYR A 187 -1.55 -11.55 -9.99
C TYR A 187 -1.88 -12.19 -11.35
N HIS A 188 -2.82 -13.13 -11.40
CA HIS A 188 -3.24 -13.77 -12.65
C HIS A 188 -3.86 -12.77 -13.64
N GLN A 189 -4.68 -11.83 -13.18
CA GLN A 189 -5.24 -10.78 -14.04
C GLN A 189 -4.13 -9.90 -14.65
N LYS A 190 -3.14 -9.49 -13.83
CA LYS A 190 -1.98 -8.72 -14.31
C LYS A 190 -1.14 -9.51 -15.31
N LEU A 191 -0.92 -10.81 -15.09
CA LEU A 191 -0.23 -11.71 -16.01
C LEU A 191 -0.97 -11.80 -17.35
N LYS A 192 -2.26 -12.12 -17.34
CA LYS A 192 -3.10 -12.20 -18.56
C LYS A 192 -3.06 -10.89 -19.35
N LYS A 193 -3.24 -9.75 -18.67
CA LYS A 193 -3.18 -8.42 -19.30
C LYS A 193 -1.81 -8.15 -19.91
N SER A 194 -0.72 -8.51 -19.22
CA SER A 194 0.64 -8.30 -19.70
C SER A 194 0.95 -9.15 -20.94
N ILE A 195 0.51 -10.42 -20.96
CA ILE A 195 0.64 -11.30 -22.12
C ILE A 195 -0.15 -10.74 -23.32
N SER A 196 -1.39 -10.33 -23.12
CA SER A 196 -2.23 -9.73 -24.16
C SER A 196 -1.59 -8.48 -24.77
N LEU A 197 -1.08 -7.58 -23.94
CA LEU A 197 -0.38 -6.37 -24.41
C LEU A 197 0.90 -6.71 -25.17
N SER A 198 1.68 -7.69 -24.70
CA SER A 198 2.90 -8.12 -25.39
C SER A 198 2.60 -8.76 -26.75
N LYS A 199 1.52 -9.57 -26.85
CA LYS A 199 1.07 -10.13 -28.13
C LYS A 199 0.61 -9.04 -29.11
N LYS A 200 -0.18 -8.07 -28.65
CA LYS A 200 -0.61 -6.92 -29.47
C LYS A 200 0.58 -6.11 -29.98
N ALA A 201 1.58 -5.87 -29.12
CA ALA A 201 2.78 -5.18 -29.50
C ALA A 201 3.60 -5.98 -30.54
N MET A 202 3.77 -7.28 -30.36
CA MET A 202 4.44 -8.17 -31.31
C MET A 202 3.78 -8.08 -32.69
N ILE A 203 2.45 -8.26 -32.77
CA ILE A 203 1.69 -8.20 -34.03
C ILE A 203 1.88 -6.83 -34.72
N LYS A 204 1.78 -5.73 -33.95
CA LYS A 204 2.01 -4.38 -34.48
C LYS A 204 3.41 -4.20 -35.06
N TYR A 205 4.44 -4.64 -34.33
CA TYR A 205 5.81 -4.51 -34.79
C TYR A 205 6.14 -5.44 -35.96
N ASN A 206 5.61 -6.66 -35.98
CA ASN A 206 5.79 -7.58 -37.11
C ASN A 206 5.13 -7.04 -38.40
N LYS A 207 3.96 -6.41 -38.31
CA LYS A 207 3.36 -5.69 -39.46
C LYS A 207 4.30 -4.61 -40.01
N ILE A 208 4.94 -3.83 -39.15
CA ILE A 208 5.92 -2.80 -39.57
C ILE A 208 7.17 -3.44 -40.17
N ARG A 209 7.68 -4.55 -39.59
CA ARG A 209 8.85 -5.28 -40.11
C ARG A 209 8.59 -5.84 -41.48
N LYS A 210 7.45 -6.50 -41.66
CA LYS A 210 7.02 -7.04 -42.97
C LYS A 210 6.95 -5.97 -44.04
N GLY A 211 6.41 -4.77 -43.73
CA GLY A 211 6.40 -3.64 -44.65
C GLY A 211 7.80 -3.07 -45.00
N LYS A 212 8.84 -3.48 -44.24
CA LYS A 212 10.26 -3.12 -44.47
C LYS A 212 11.08 -4.30 -45.01
N GLY A 213 10.44 -5.38 -45.47
CA GLY A 213 11.12 -6.58 -45.98
C GLY A 213 11.91 -7.37 -44.93
N LYS A 214 11.60 -7.20 -43.63
CA LYS A 214 12.28 -7.90 -42.52
C LYS A 214 11.41 -9.06 -42.02
N GLU A 215 12.07 -10.12 -41.57
CA GLU A 215 11.41 -11.29 -40.97
C GLU A 215 10.63 -10.94 -39.69
N GLU A 216 9.59 -11.72 -39.41
CA GLU A 216 8.81 -11.57 -38.18
C GLU A 216 9.60 -12.06 -36.98
N GLU A 217 9.43 -11.41 -35.84
CA GLU A 217 10.04 -11.81 -34.57
C GLU A 217 9.02 -12.49 -33.65
N PRO A 218 9.42 -13.52 -32.91
CA PRO A 218 8.58 -14.18 -31.93
C PRO A 218 8.31 -13.25 -30.73
N LEU A 219 7.34 -13.68 -29.90
CA LEU A 219 6.99 -12.94 -28.68
C LEU A 219 8.21 -12.82 -27.74
N PHE A 220 8.57 -11.60 -27.39
CA PHE A 220 9.62 -11.34 -26.42
C PHE A 220 9.18 -11.72 -25.00
N LYS A 221 9.58 -12.89 -24.54
CA LYS A 221 9.11 -13.52 -23.29
C LYS A 221 9.95 -13.15 -22.05
N ARG A 222 11.20 -12.71 -22.22
CA ARG A 222 12.13 -12.46 -21.09
C ARG A 222 11.52 -11.61 -19.99
N LYS A 223 10.96 -10.46 -20.32
CA LYS A 223 10.31 -9.56 -19.35
C LYS A 223 9.08 -10.16 -18.67
N LEU A 224 8.36 -11.04 -19.37
CA LEU A 224 7.22 -11.76 -18.78
C LEU A 224 7.69 -12.78 -17.75
N TYR A 225 8.74 -13.54 -18.04
CA TYR A 225 9.34 -14.46 -17.08
C TYR A 225 9.94 -13.74 -15.87
N GLU A 226 10.72 -12.67 -16.09
CA GLU A 226 11.28 -11.86 -15.00
C GLU A 226 10.18 -11.32 -14.06
N LYS A 227 9.04 -10.93 -14.61
CA LYS A 227 7.96 -10.31 -13.83
C LYS A 227 7.01 -11.32 -13.19
N TYR A 228 6.77 -12.45 -13.85
CA TYR A 228 5.70 -13.38 -13.49
C TYR A 228 6.15 -14.84 -13.31
N SER A 229 7.44 -15.11 -13.07
CA SER A 229 7.91 -16.44 -12.75
C SER A 229 8.96 -16.42 -11.64
N HIS A 230 9.39 -17.60 -11.21
CA HIS A 230 10.47 -17.77 -10.25
C HIS A 230 11.85 -17.27 -10.74
N LEU A 231 11.99 -16.98 -12.03
CA LEU A 231 13.25 -16.47 -12.62
C LEU A 231 13.48 -14.98 -12.29
N GLY A 232 12.45 -14.25 -11.85
CA GLY A 232 12.61 -12.86 -11.45
C GLY A 232 13.16 -12.70 -10.02
N LYS A 233 13.96 -11.67 -9.81
CA LYS A 233 14.59 -11.42 -8.50
C LYS A 233 13.62 -10.81 -7.46
N SER A 234 12.64 -10.01 -7.90
CA SER A 234 11.74 -9.25 -7.02
C SER A 234 10.34 -9.20 -7.63
N ASN A 235 9.56 -10.25 -7.42
CA ASN A 235 8.19 -10.37 -7.91
C ASN A 235 7.31 -11.14 -6.91
N PHE A 236 6.01 -11.27 -7.22
CA PHE A 236 5.04 -11.93 -6.37
C PHE A 236 5.36 -13.40 -6.07
N ILE A 237 5.91 -14.14 -7.03
CA ILE A 237 6.30 -15.55 -6.84
C ILE A 237 7.45 -15.65 -5.84
N ARG A 238 8.49 -14.81 -6.00
CA ARG A 238 9.62 -14.78 -5.06
C ARG A 238 9.20 -14.33 -3.67
N TYR A 239 8.25 -13.39 -3.58
CA TYR A 239 7.66 -13.02 -2.30
C TYR A 239 6.99 -14.21 -1.62
N GLY A 240 6.15 -14.97 -2.35
CA GLY A 240 5.50 -16.16 -1.80
C GLY A 240 6.48 -17.26 -1.37
N LEU A 241 7.53 -17.51 -2.17
CA LEU A 241 8.56 -18.51 -1.83
C LEU A 241 9.35 -18.10 -0.57
N ARG A 242 9.78 -16.85 -0.46
CA ARG A 242 10.46 -16.36 0.76
C ARG A 242 9.57 -16.45 2.00
N ALA A 243 8.29 -16.12 1.85
CA ALA A 243 7.35 -16.23 2.97
C ALA A 243 7.19 -17.69 3.40
N LYS A 244 7.13 -18.63 2.45
CA LYS A 244 7.11 -20.06 2.74
C LYS A 244 8.33 -20.48 3.56
N ASP A 245 9.54 -20.13 3.11
CA ASP A 245 10.79 -20.49 3.79
C ASP A 245 10.83 -20.00 5.26
N ILE A 246 10.25 -18.80 5.53
CA ILE A 246 10.17 -18.25 6.89
C ILE A 246 9.08 -18.92 7.73
N MET A 247 7.98 -19.36 7.11
CA MET A 247 6.82 -19.92 7.82
C MET A 247 6.95 -21.44 8.06
N ASP A 248 7.77 -22.12 7.29
CA ASP A 248 8.05 -23.56 7.43
C ASP A 248 9.28 -23.81 8.35
N SER A 249 10.04 -22.76 8.75
CA SER A 249 11.15 -22.81 9.71
C SER A 249 10.66 -22.77 11.17
#